data_45ddd37d4e66caa48a0b4061a9292913
#
_entry.id   45ddd37d4e66caa48a0b4061a9292913
#
_cell.length_a   1.000
_cell.length_b   1.000
_cell.length_c   1.000
_cell.angle_alpha   90.00
_cell.angle_beta   90.00
_cell.angle_gamma   90.00
#
_symmetry.space_group_name_H-M   'P 1'
#
loop_
_entity.id
_entity.type
_entity.pdbx_description
1 polymer ?
#
loop_
_entity_poly.entity_id
_entity_poly.type
_entity_poly.pdbx_seq_one_letter_code
_entity_poly.pdbx_strand_id
1 'polypeptide(L)'
;MKTSLVISTYNQPEALGKTIRGFQRQTRWPEEILVSDDGSGEPTRRLITEFARTAPVPVRHVWHPDEGFRKTIILNQTLAAATGDYLIFTDADCVPHPRFVADHVALAEPGFWVQGRRCFVREPFVPAFEAGQTPVWRWLLTGRITGAAKGVRWPLAIIQRDTKQRGIIGCNMAFWRADLVAVNGFDEEYSGWGTGEDSDPGTRLYHLGRPRKFVYGRAITFHLNHPAAPRGHHAASLARLADTIATRKIRCARGLDRHLP
;
A
#
# COMPACT_ATOMS: atom_id res chain seq x y z
N MET A 1 -0.43 -17.89 10.08
CA MET A 1 -0.82 -16.78 9.21
C MET A 1 0.33 -16.49 8.26
N LYS A 2 0.12 -16.80 6.99
CA LYS A 2 1.05 -16.51 5.90
C LYS A 2 0.80 -15.07 5.40
N THR A 3 1.87 -14.31 5.16
CA THR A 3 1.78 -12.89 4.76
C THR A 3 2.30 -12.68 3.35
N SER A 4 1.58 -11.92 2.54
CA SER A 4 2.05 -11.42 1.25
C SER A 4 2.25 -9.90 1.35
N LEU A 5 3.41 -9.41 0.93
CA LEU A 5 3.65 -7.99 0.74
C LEU A 5 3.38 -7.63 -0.72
N VAL A 6 2.55 -6.64 -0.94
CA VAL A 6 2.23 -6.09 -2.27
C VAL A 6 2.83 -4.70 -2.39
N ILE A 7 3.70 -4.49 -3.37
CA ILE A 7 4.33 -3.20 -3.66
C ILE A 7 3.80 -2.72 -5.02
N SER A 8 3.01 -1.64 -5.02
CA SER A 8 2.52 -1.03 -6.26
C SER A 8 3.57 -0.14 -6.89
N THR A 9 3.79 -0.25 -8.20
CA THR A 9 4.75 0.60 -8.93
C THR A 9 4.24 0.97 -10.32
N TYR A 10 4.70 2.12 -10.81
CA TYR A 10 4.56 2.55 -12.21
C TYR A 10 5.68 3.53 -12.54
N ASN A 11 6.62 3.14 -13.40
CA ASN A 11 7.70 3.97 -13.95
C ASN A 11 8.51 4.81 -12.94
N GLN A 12 8.76 4.27 -11.71
CA GLN A 12 9.52 4.93 -10.65
C GLN A 12 10.68 4.06 -10.12
N PRO A 13 11.65 3.65 -10.96
CA PRO A 13 12.71 2.72 -10.56
C PRO A 13 13.57 3.24 -9.41
N GLU A 14 13.85 4.54 -9.34
CA GLU A 14 14.66 5.14 -8.26
C GLU A 14 13.95 5.07 -6.91
N ALA A 15 12.67 5.44 -6.86
CA ALA A 15 11.86 5.37 -5.65
C ALA A 15 11.67 3.92 -5.20
N LEU A 16 11.35 3.02 -6.14
CA LEU A 16 11.24 1.58 -5.89
C LEU A 16 12.57 1.03 -5.33
N GLY A 17 13.71 1.43 -5.87
CA GLY A 17 15.03 1.04 -5.37
C GLY A 17 15.25 1.42 -3.90
N LYS A 18 14.86 2.64 -3.49
CA LYS A 18 14.92 3.07 -2.09
C LYS A 18 13.96 2.25 -1.20
N THR A 19 12.77 1.97 -1.69
CA THR A 19 11.77 1.15 -0.99
C THR A 19 12.23 -0.31 -0.82
N ILE A 20 12.80 -0.92 -1.86
CA ILE A 20 13.42 -2.25 -1.80
C ILE A 20 14.52 -2.29 -0.74
N ARG A 21 15.45 -1.31 -0.71
CA ARG A 21 16.49 -1.23 0.33
C ARG A 21 15.88 -1.11 1.73
N GLY A 22 14.72 -0.48 1.87
CA GLY A 22 13.96 -0.45 3.11
C GLY A 22 13.41 -1.83 3.51
N PHE A 23 12.95 -2.61 2.54
CA PHE A 23 12.49 -3.98 2.78
C PHE A 23 13.64 -4.95 3.09
N GLN A 24 14.79 -4.79 2.49
CA GLN A 24 16.00 -5.56 2.81
C GLN A 24 16.46 -5.37 4.27
N ARG A 25 15.97 -4.35 4.96
CA ARG A 25 16.27 -4.05 6.39
C ARG A 25 15.16 -4.45 7.36
N GLN A 26 14.16 -5.20 6.90
CA GLN A 26 13.07 -5.62 7.78
C GLN A 26 13.54 -6.60 8.84
N THR A 27 13.06 -6.41 10.08
CA THR A 27 13.30 -7.35 11.20
C THR A 27 12.48 -8.64 11.06
N ARG A 28 11.47 -8.63 10.19
CA ARG A 28 10.68 -9.78 9.79
C ARG A 28 10.37 -9.64 8.30
N TRP A 29 10.65 -10.68 7.53
CA TRP A 29 10.24 -10.78 6.15
C TRP A 29 8.80 -11.30 6.05
N PRO A 30 8.03 -10.90 5.03
CA PRO A 30 6.80 -11.60 4.66
C PRO A 30 7.16 -12.98 4.09
N GLU A 31 6.19 -13.84 3.91
CA GLU A 31 6.43 -15.16 3.28
C GLU A 31 6.57 -15.07 1.75
N GLU A 32 6.12 -13.99 1.15
CA GLU A 32 6.35 -13.63 -0.27
C GLU A 32 6.19 -12.13 -0.50
N ILE A 33 6.79 -11.66 -1.60
CA ILE A 33 6.62 -10.29 -2.10
C ILE A 33 6.07 -10.35 -3.52
N LEU A 34 5.05 -9.56 -3.80
CA LEU A 34 4.52 -9.35 -5.14
C LEU A 34 4.70 -7.88 -5.51
N VAL A 35 5.40 -7.62 -6.61
CA VAL A 35 5.48 -6.28 -7.18
C VAL A 35 4.38 -6.15 -8.21
N SER A 36 3.39 -5.33 -7.88
CA SER A 36 2.21 -5.03 -8.68
C SER A 36 2.53 -3.85 -9.60
N ASP A 37 2.84 -4.12 -10.85
CA ASP A 37 3.43 -3.15 -11.79
C ASP A 37 2.45 -2.80 -12.92
N ASP A 38 1.99 -1.55 -12.92
CA ASP A 38 0.98 -1.01 -13.82
C ASP A 38 1.54 -0.64 -15.22
N GLY A 39 2.47 -1.45 -15.74
CA GLY A 39 2.99 -1.30 -17.09
C GLY A 39 4.34 -0.58 -17.19
N SER A 40 5.19 -0.64 -16.17
CA SER A 40 6.52 -0.03 -16.23
C SER A 40 7.42 -0.62 -17.29
N GLY A 41 8.36 0.21 -17.75
CA GLY A 41 9.40 -0.16 -18.70
C GLY A 41 10.57 -0.93 -18.10
N GLU A 42 11.55 -1.19 -18.96
CA GLU A 42 12.71 -2.06 -18.68
C GLU A 42 13.53 -1.67 -17.43
N PRO A 43 13.76 -0.37 -17.08
CA PRO A 43 14.52 -0.04 -15.87
C PRO A 43 13.89 -0.60 -14.58
N THR A 44 12.56 -0.55 -14.47
CA THR A 44 11.81 -1.11 -13.34
C THR A 44 11.89 -2.64 -13.34
N ARG A 45 11.73 -3.28 -14.50
CA ARG A 45 11.83 -4.73 -14.65
C ARG A 45 13.19 -5.28 -14.21
N ARG A 46 14.30 -4.64 -14.64
CA ARG A 46 15.65 -5.02 -14.23
C ARG A 46 15.85 -4.95 -12.73
N LEU A 47 15.38 -3.86 -12.12
CA LEU A 47 15.47 -3.67 -10.66
C LEU A 47 14.72 -4.77 -9.90
N ILE A 48 13.51 -5.13 -10.35
CA ILE A 48 12.70 -6.18 -9.72
C ILE A 48 13.38 -7.56 -9.90
N THR A 49 13.94 -7.82 -11.08
CA THR A 49 14.68 -9.07 -11.36
C THR A 49 15.88 -9.22 -10.44
N GLU A 50 16.64 -8.14 -10.23
CA GLU A 50 17.80 -8.15 -9.32
C GLU A 50 17.35 -8.32 -7.86
N PHE A 51 16.28 -7.66 -7.46
CA PHE A 51 15.70 -7.85 -6.13
C PHE A 51 15.26 -9.30 -5.90
N ALA A 52 14.63 -9.93 -6.89
CA ALA A 52 14.20 -11.32 -6.79
C ALA A 52 15.36 -12.32 -6.59
N ARG A 53 16.55 -11.99 -7.10
CA ARG A 53 17.76 -12.82 -6.92
C ARG A 53 18.36 -12.72 -5.53
N THR A 54 18.18 -11.57 -4.87
CA THR A 54 18.85 -11.25 -3.59
C THR A 54 17.93 -11.34 -2.38
N ALA A 55 16.61 -11.37 -2.60
CA ALA A 55 15.63 -11.47 -1.52
C ALA A 55 15.64 -12.89 -0.90
N PRO A 56 15.51 -13.01 0.43
CA PRO A 56 15.46 -14.31 1.13
C PRO A 56 14.10 -15.00 1.01
N VAL A 57 13.14 -14.39 0.32
CA VAL A 57 11.78 -14.89 0.10
C VAL A 57 11.42 -14.79 -1.38
N PRO A 58 10.46 -15.56 -1.89
CA PRO A 58 10.01 -15.44 -3.27
C PRO A 58 9.52 -14.01 -3.58
N VAL A 59 10.04 -13.44 -4.66
CA VAL A 59 9.58 -12.16 -5.22
C VAL A 59 9.00 -12.43 -6.60
N ARG A 60 7.75 -12.03 -6.79
CA ARG A 60 7.05 -12.18 -8.08
C ARG A 60 6.74 -10.81 -8.66
N HIS A 61 7.05 -10.63 -9.94
CA HIS A 61 6.69 -9.47 -10.74
C HIS A 61 5.35 -9.77 -11.43
N VAL A 62 4.29 -9.12 -10.98
CA VAL A 62 2.98 -9.14 -11.64
C VAL A 62 2.89 -7.87 -12.48
N TRP A 63 2.80 -8.04 -13.80
CA TRP A 63 2.91 -6.95 -14.76
C TRP A 63 1.87 -7.12 -15.89
N HIS A 64 1.41 -6.01 -16.45
CA HIS A 64 0.63 -5.97 -17.68
C HIS A 64 1.11 -4.81 -18.57
N PRO A 65 0.79 -4.79 -19.90
CA PRO A 65 1.15 -3.69 -20.77
C PRO A 65 0.59 -2.35 -20.28
N ASP A 66 1.35 -1.25 -20.53
CA ASP A 66 0.88 0.11 -20.24
C ASP A 66 -0.26 0.50 -21.22
N GLU A 67 -1.44 0.65 -20.69
CA GLU A 67 -2.64 1.15 -21.37
C GLU A 67 -3.30 2.27 -20.54
N GLY A 68 -2.48 3.10 -19.88
CA GLY A 68 -2.91 4.14 -18.97
C GLY A 68 -3.12 3.63 -17.54
N PHE A 69 -3.80 4.41 -16.73
CA PHE A 69 -4.00 4.07 -15.31
C PHE A 69 -4.91 2.85 -15.12
N ARG A 70 -4.33 1.73 -14.71
CA ARG A 70 -5.04 0.47 -14.42
C ARG A 70 -4.59 -0.18 -13.10
N LYS A 71 -4.20 0.65 -12.14
CA LYS A 71 -3.72 0.21 -10.81
C LYS A 71 -4.66 -0.80 -10.15
N THR A 72 -5.98 -0.59 -10.23
CA THR A 72 -6.96 -1.50 -9.63
C THR A 72 -6.98 -2.89 -10.29
N ILE A 73 -6.77 -2.94 -11.61
CA ILE A 73 -6.69 -4.19 -12.38
C ILE A 73 -5.46 -4.99 -11.95
N ILE A 74 -4.28 -4.34 -11.98
CA ILE A 74 -3.05 -5.04 -11.61
C ILE A 74 -3.03 -5.45 -10.12
N LEU A 75 -3.68 -4.68 -9.23
CA LEU A 75 -3.86 -5.07 -7.83
C LEU A 75 -4.73 -6.32 -7.69
N ASN A 76 -5.81 -6.47 -8.49
CA ASN A 76 -6.63 -7.68 -8.51
C ASN A 76 -5.87 -8.89 -9.07
N GLN A 77 -5.11 -8.72 -10.16
CA GLN A 77 -4.23 -9.77 -10.68
C GLN A 77 -3.20 -10.20 -9.64
N THR A 78 -2.64 -9.23 -8.90
CA THR A 78 -1.70 -9.49 -7.82
C THR A 78 -2.38 -10.23 -6.65
N LEU A 79 -3.60 -9.83 -6.28
CA LEU A 79 -4.38 -10.50 -5.24
C LEU A 79 -4.76 -11.93 -5.63
N ALA A 80 -5.10 -12.17 -6.90
CA ALA A 80 -5.36 -13.53 -7.41
C ALA A 80 -4.10 -14.41 -7.35
N ALA A 81 -2.92 -13.83 -7.65
CA ALA A 81 -1.63 -14.51 -7.59
C ALA A 81 -1.11 -14.71 -6.15
N ALA A 82 -1.56 -13.93 -5.17
CA ALA A 82 -1.08 -13.99 -3.80
C ALA A 82 -1.49 -15.29 -3.11
N THR A 83 -0.60 -15.83 -2.27
CA THR A 83 -0.81 -17.09 -1.53
C THR A 83 -0.97 -16.89 -0.02
N GLY A 84 -0.74 -15.65 0.47
CA GLY A 84 -0.86 -15.32 1.89
C GLY A 84 -2.31 -15.14 2.35
N ASP A 85 -2.54 -15.41 3.62
CA ASP A 85 -3.83 -15.18 4.30
C ASP A 85 -4.03 -13.69 4.61
N TYR A 86 -2.93 -12.97 4.79
CA TYR A 86 -2.89 -11.55 5.16
C TYR A 86 -2.01 -10.77 4.20
N LEU A 87 -2.57 -9.74 3.57
CA LEU A 87 -1.89 -8.95 2.56
C LEU A 87 -1.58 -7.55 3.08
N ILE A 88 -0.32 -7.13 2.95
CA ILE A 88 0.18 -5.81 3.31
C ILE A 88 0.45 -5.04 2.02
N PHE A 89 -0.17 -3.87 1.85
CA PHE A 89 -0.05 -3.03 0.66
C PHE A 89 0.80 -1.80 0.95
N THR A 90 1.69 -1.48 0.02
CA THR A 90 2.50 -0.26 0.00
C THR A 90 2.74 0.21 -1.43
N ASP A 91 3.18 1.47 -1.59
CA ASP A 91 3.56 2.02 -2.89
C ASP A 91 5.10 2.03 -3.03
N ALA A 92 5.58 2.07 -4.28
CA ALA A 92 7.02 2.06 -4.61
C ALA A 92 7.81 3.26 -4.07
N ASP A 93 7.13 4.35 -3.72
CA ASP A 93 7.70 5.56 -3.15
C ASP A 93 7.56 5.65 -1.61
N CYS A 94 7.22 4.55 -0.98
CA CYS A 94 6.94 4.45 0.44
C CYS A 94 7.96 3.57 1.17
N VAL A 95 9.08 4.17 1.57
CA VAL A 95 10.18 3.47 2.26
C VAL A 95 9.72 3.01 3.66
N PRO A 96 9.74 1.71 3.95
CA PRO A 96 9.24 1.19 5.22
C PRO A 96 10.21 1.42 6.39
N HIS A 97 9.67 1.64 7.58
CA HIS A 97 10.44 1.48 8.83
C HIS A 97 10.90 0.02 8.99
N PRO A 98 12.07 -0.29 9.59
CA PRO A 98 12.58 -1.66 9.72
C PRO A 98 11.65 -2.67 10.39
N ARG A 99 10.66 -2.22 11.13
CA ARG A 99 9.64 -3.08 11.76
C ARG A 99 8.28 -3.04 11.06
N PHE A 100 8.21 -2.53 9.85
CA PHE A 100 6.94 -2.33 9.14
C PHE A 100 6.13 -3.63 9.00
N VAL A 101 6.75 -4.69 8.45
CA VAL A 101 6.09 -6.01 8.30
C VAL A 101 5.79 -6.62 9.68
N ALA A 102 6.74 -6.58 10.62
CA ALA A 102 6.54 -7.11 11.97
C ALA A 102 5.39 -6.40 12.70
N ASP A 103 5.28 -5.07 12.53
CA ASP A 103 4.21 -4.29 13.15
C ASP A 103 2.84 -4.63 12.54
N HIS A 104 2.73 -4.77 11.20
CA HIS A 104 1.49 -5.20 10.54
C HIS A 104 1.03 -6.58 11.01
N VAL A 105 1.97 -7.53 11.10
CA VAL A 105 1.68 -8.87 11.59
C VAL A 105 1.21 -8.88 13.04
N ALA A 106 1.85 -8.09 13.90
CA ALA A 106 1.45 -7.96 15.31
C ALA A 106 0.08 -7.27 15.49
N LEU A 107 -0.35 -6.47 14.51
CA LEU A 107 -1.62 -5.75 14.51
C LEU A 107 -2.75 -6.55 13.87
N ALA A 108 -2.44 -7.63 13.13
CA ALA A 108 -3.41 -8.47 12.46
C ALA A 108 -4.40 -9.09 13.48
N GLU A 109 -5.67 -8.87 13.27
CA GLU A 109 -6.77 -9.41 14.09
C GLU A 109 -7.93 -9.77 13.15
N PRO A 110 -8.47 -10.99 13.21
CA PRO A 110 -9.65 -11.36 12.42
C PRO A 110 -10.81 -10.40 12.64
N GLY A 111 -11.50 -10.04 11.56
CA GLY A 111 -12.60 -9.08 11.60
C GLY A 111 -12.19 -7.61 11.51
N PHE A 112 -10.90 -7.31 11.45
CA PHE A 112 -10.37 -5.95 11.30
C PHE A 112 -9.38 -5.88 10.14
N TRP A 113 -9.32 -4.73 9.48
CA TRP A 113 -8.22 -4.37 8.61
C TRP A 113 -7.36 -3.25 9.24
N VAL A 114 -6.10 -3.14 8.83
CA VAL A 114 -5.13 -2.22 9.44
C VAL A 114 -4.80 -1.09 8.49
N GLN A 115 -4.83 0.14 9.01
CA GLN A 115 -4.38 1.35 8.36
C GLN A 115 -3.23 1.95 9.16
N GLY A 116 -2.02 1.87 8.63
CA GLY A 116 -0.87 2.56 9.18
C GLY A 116 -0.81 4.04 8.77
N ARG A 117 0.30 4.69 9.09
CA ARG A 117 0.53 6.11 8.80
C ARG A 117 1.73 6.29 7.90
N ARG A 118 1.77 7.44 7.21
CA ARG A 118 2.94 7.87 6.44
C ARG A 118 3.44 9.24 6.93
N CYS A 119 4.75 9.41 6.87
CA CYS A 119 5.43 10.69 6.93
C CYS A 119 5.89 11.07 5.54
N PHE A 120 6.14 12.36 5.30
CA PHE A 120 6.61 12.81 3.99
C PHE A 120 8.07 13.27 4.09
N VAL A 121 8.95 12.65 3.33
CA VAL A 121 10.29 13.16 3.07
C VAL A 121 10.13 14.32 2.09
N ARG A 122 10.55 15.52 2.46
CA ARG A 122 10.43 16.70 1.59
C ARG A 122 11.28 16.54 0.33
N GLU A 123 10.76 16.99 -0.79
CA GLU A 123 11.34 16.79 -2.13
C GLU A 123 12.84 17.11 -2.22
N PRO A 124 13.38 18.23 -1.70
CA PRO A 124 14.82 18.52 -1.76
C PRO A 124 15.71 17.50 -1.03
N PHE A 125 15.14 16.70 -0.13
CA PHE A 125 15.86 15.74 0.69
C PHE A 125 15.64 14.28 0.25
N VAL A 126 14.78 14.03 -0.75
CA VAL A 126 14.51 12.69 -1.27
C VAL A 126 15.77 12.00 -1.82
N PRO A 127 16.67 12.67 -2.57
CA PRO A 127 17.90 12.02 -3.04
C PRO A 127 18.79 11.50 -1.90
N ALA A 128 18.87 12.25 -0.79
CA ALA A 128 19.70 11.90 0.36
C ALA A 128 19.03 10.94 1.36
N PHE A 129 17.75 10.63 1.18
CA PHE A 129 17.04 9.71 2.08
C PHE A 129 17.39 8.25 1.75
N GLU A 130 17.95 7.54 2.74
CA GLU A 130 18.27 6.12 2.65
C GLU A 130 17.77 5.35 3.88
N ALA A 131 17.10 4.23 3.63
CA ALA A 131 16.58 3.38 4.68
C ALA A 131 17.67 2.90 5.65
N GLY A 132 17.48 3.11 6.93
CA GLY A 132 18.40 2.66 8.00
C GLY A 132 19.73 3.44 8.09
N GLN A 133 19.99 4.40 7.19
CA GLN A 133 21.16 5.28 7.24
C GLN A 133 20.74 6.72 7.62
N THR A 134 19.58 7.15 7.17
CA THR A 134 19.05 8.46 7.50
C THR A 134 18.69 8.53 8.99
N PRO A 135 19.23 9.49 9.75
CA PRO A 135 18.86 9.69 11.14
C PRO A 135 17.46 10.31 11.21
N VAL A 136 16.43 9.48 11.11
CA VAL A 136 15.02 9.88 11.00
C VAL A 136 14.61 10.85 12.12
N TRP A 137 15.01 10.59 13.37
CA TRP A 137 14.71 11.48 14.50
C TRP A 137 15.25 12.91 14.29
N ARG A 138 16.48 13.03 13.75
CA ARG A 138 17.10 14.33 13.46
C ARG A 138 16.38 15.03 12.29
N TRP A 139 15.98 14.26 11.27
CA TRP A 139 15.24 14.81 10.12
C TRP A 139 13.83 15.25 10.49
N LEU A 140 13.19 14.58 11.45
CA LEU A 140 11.92 15.01 12.01
C LEU A 140 12.08 16.35 12.77
N LEU A 141 13.13 16.49 13.60
CA LEU A 141 13.42 17.73 14.34
C LEU A 141 13.78 18.90 13.41
N THR A 142 14.50 18.66 12.32
CA THR A 142 14.91 19.69 11.37
C THR A 142 13.87 19.96 10.27
N GLY A 143 12.69 19.34 10.33
CA GLY A 143 11.60 19.56 9.37
C GLY A 143 11.85 18.98 7.97
N ARG A 144 12.90 18.15 7.78
CA ARG A 144 13.16 17.44 6.50
C ARG A 144 12.16 16.33 6.23
N ILE A 145 11.61 15.76 7.29
CA ILE A 145 10.47 14.84 7.27
C ILE A 145 9.32 15.52 8.01
N THR A 146 8.14 15.56 7.38
CA THR A 146 6.93 16.13 7.99
C THR A 146 6.07 15.07 8.64
N GLY A 147 5.25 15.46 9.62
CA GLY A 147 4.39 14.53 10.35
C GLY A 147 5.11 13.80 11.47
N ALA A 148 5.95 14.51 12.25
CA ALA A 148 6.81 13.96 13.30
C ALA A 148 6.10 12.98 14.24
N ALA A 149 4.91 13.30 14.72
CA ALA A 149 4.12 12.42 15.58
C ALA A 149 3.73 11.07 14.94
N LYS A 150 3.79 10.97 13.61
CA LYS A 150 3.48 9.76 12.85
C LYS A 150 4.73 8.94 12.51
N GLY A 151 5.92 9.57 12.54
CA GLY A 151 7.20 8.97 12.14
C GLY A 151 8.00 8.38 13.31
N VAL A 152 7.55 8.57 14.53
CA VAL A 152 8.19 8.00 15.73
C VAL A 152 7.50 6.69 16.09
N ARG A 153 8.30 5.64 16.25
CA ARG A 153 7.81 4.35 16.72
C ARG A 153 7.73 4.36 18.24
N TRP A 154 6.53 4.14 18.78
CA TRP A 154 6.28 4.14 20.21
C TRP A 154 6.34 2.72 20.80
N PRO A 155 6.64 2.56 22.08
CA PRO A 155 6.61 1.26 22.75
C PRO A 155 5.24 0.59 22.66
N LEU A 156 4.16 1.37 22.82
CA LEU A 156 2.77 0.93 22.64
C LEU A 156 2.14 1.63 21.44
N ALA A 157 1.38 0.87 20.64
CA ALA A 157 0.60 1.43 19.57
C ALA A 157 -0.63 2.16 20.13
N ILE A 158 -0.96 3.32 19.56
CA ILE A 158 -2.30 3.89 19.72
C ILE A 158 -3.15 3.36 18.57
N ILE A 159 -4.19 2.60 18.91
CA ILE A 159 -5.10 1.97 17.96
C ILE A 159 -6.48 2.58 18.14
N GLN A 160 -6.97 3.23 17.08
CA GLN A 160 -8.37 3.68 16.99
C GLN A 160 -9.13 2.69 16.12
N ARG A 161 -10.16 2.07 16.67
CA ARG A 161 -11.08 1.23 15.91
C ARG A 161 -12.23 2.09 15.43
N ASP A 162 -12.40 2.21 14.12
CA ASP A 162 -13.43 3.04 13.53
C ASP A 162 -13.94 2.51 12.18
N THR A 163 -15.03 3.11 11.72
CA THR A 163 -15.60 2.90 10.39
C THR A 163 -15.57 4.20 9.57
N LYS A 164 -14.66 5.12 9.89
CA LYS A 164 -14.55 6.40 9.20
C LYS A 164 -14.00 6.20 7.80
N GLN A 165 -14.73 6.64 6.82
CA GLN A 165 -14.38 6.56 5.39
C GLN A 165 -13.33 7.60 4.98
N ARG A 166 -12.95 8.51 5.89
CA ARG A 166 -11.92 9.53 5.64
C ARG A 166 -10.53 9.05 6.06
N GLY A 167 -9.51 9.51 5.32
CA GLY A 167 -8.10 9.29 5.65
C GLY A 167 -7.62 7.87 5.37
N ILE A 168 -8.28 7.16 4.47
CA ILE A 168 -7.76 5.92 3.90
C ILE A 168 -6.63 6.29 2.94
N ILE A 169 -5.50 5.61 3.03
CA ILE A 169 -4.32 5.82 2.20
C ILE A 169 -3.80 4.47 1.71
N GLY A 170 -3.73 4.26 0.40
CA GLY A 170 -3.37 2.99 -0.24
C GLY A 170 -1.98 2.50 0.10
N CYS A 171 -1.05 3.41 0.32
CA CYS A 171 0.35 3.07 0.54
C CYS A 171 0.68 2.43 1.90
N ASN A 172 -0.30 2.20 2.78
CA ASN A 172 -0.05 1.60 4.09
C ASN A 172 -1.33 0.96 4.64
N MET A 173 -1.78 -0.12 4.01
CA MET A 173 -2.96 -0.88 4.39
C MET A 173 -2.62 -2.35 4.52
N ALA A 174 -3.39 -3.07 5.36
CA ALA A 174 -3.30 -4.52 5.37
C ALA A 174 -4.66 -5.15 5.65
N PHE A 175 -4.94 -6.24 4.93
CA PHE A 175 -6.24 -6.89 4.89
C PHE A 175 -6.10 -8.41 4.99
N TRP A 176 -7.11 -9.06 5.53
CA TRP A 176 -7.29 -10.49 5.35
C TRP A 176 -7.71 -10.78 3.90
N ARG A 177 -7.06 -11.78 3.28
CA ARG A 177 -7.36 -12.19 1.90
C ARG A 177 -8.85 -12.54 1.73
N ALA A 178 -9.42 -13.27 2.68
CA ALA A 178 -10.82 -13.66 2.67
C ALA A 178 -11.77 -12.44 2.66
N ASP A 179 -11.44 -11.38 3.40
CA ASP A 179 -12.24 -10.15 3.43
C ASP A 179 -12.15 -9.40 2.10
N LEU A 180 -10.96 -9.33 1.46
CA LEU A 180 -10.83 -8.75 0.11
C LEU A 180 -11.59 -9.57 -0.94
N VAL A 181 -11.56 -10.89 -0.87
CA VAL A 181 -12.35 -11.76 -1.76
C VAL A 181 -13.86 -11.51 -1.56
N ALA A 182 -14.31 -11.39 -0.31
CA ALA A 182 -15.71 -11.14 0.01
C ALA A 182 -16.24 -9.83 -0.58
N VAL A 183 -15.40 -8.79 -0.64
CA VAL A 183 -15.76 -7.50 -1.24
C VAL A 183 -15.43 -7.40 -2.74
N ASN A 184 -14.92 -8.47 -3.37
CA ASN A 184 -14.50 -8.53 -4.77
C ASN A 184 -13.26 -7.68 -5.10
N GLY A 185 -12.30 -7.57 -4.16
CA GLY A 185 -11.04 -6.88 -4.39
C GLY A 185 -11.18 -5.37 -4.61
N PHE A 186 -10.47 -4.83 -5.58
CA PHE A 186 -10.49 -3.43 -5.99
C PHE A 186 -11.47 -3.23 -7.15
N ASP A 187 -12.23 -2.12 -7.15
CA ASP A 187 -13.17 -1.81 -8.24
C ASP A 187 -12.40 -1.30 -9.46
N GLU A 188 -12.46 -2.07 -10.56
CA GLU A 188 -11.74 -1.80 -11.81
C GLU A 188 -12.35 -0.67 -12.65
N GLU A 189 -13.45 -0.12 -12.21
CA GLU A 189 -14.07 1.04 -12.86
C GLU A 189 -13.46 2.38 -12.41
N TYR A 190 -12.50 2.37 -11.46
CA TYR A 190 -11.67 3.54 -11.17
C TYR A 190 -10.57 3.69 -12.22
N SER A 191 -10.65 4.77 -12.99
CA SER A 191 -9.75 5.05 -14.12
C SER A 191 -8.81 6.23 -13.90
N GLY A 192 -8.64 6.69 -12.66
CA GLY A 192 -7.82 7.86 -12.35
C GLY A 192 -7.05 7.71 -11.06
N TRP A 193 -5.90 8.37 -11.00
CA TRP A 193 -4.99 8.33 -9.86
C TRP A 193 -5.46 9.18 -8.68
N GLY A 194 -5.30 8.64 -7.46
CA GLY A 194 -5.39 9.39 -6.21
C GLY A 194 -6.79 9.81 -5.80
N THR A 195 -7.84 9.13 -6.30
CA THR A 195 -9.20 9.52 -6.00
C THR A 195 -10.12 8.31 -5.84
N GLY A 196 -10.22 7.81 -4.62
CA GLY A 196 -11.27 6.85 -4.27
C GLY A 196 -10.88 5.38 -4.47
N GLU A 197 -9.97 5.05 -5.38
CA GLU A 197 -9.56 3.67 -5.69
C GLU A 197 -9.02 2.92 -4.48
N ASP A 198 -8.31 3.61 -3.59
CA ASP A 198 -7.81 3.05 -2.33
C ASP A 198 -8.86 3.09 -1.22
N SER A 199 -9.78 4.06 -1.26
CA SER A 199 -10.81 4.27 -0.22
C SER A 199 -12.00 3.33 -0.39
N ASP A 200 -12.31 2.95 -1.63
CA ASP A 200 -13.46 2.13 -1.97
C ASP A 200 -13.44 0.73 -1.33
N PRO A 201 -12.35 -0.07 -1.40
CA PRO A 201 -12.33 -1.37 -0.74
C PRO A 201 -12.47 -1.26 0.78
N GLY A 202 -11.87 -0.24 1.42
CA GLY A 202 -12.06 0.04 2.84
C GLY A 202 -13.50 0.38 3.19
N THR A 203 -14.18 1.16 2.35
CA THR A 203 -15.62 1.49 2.50
C THR A 203 -16.49 0.24 2.40
N ARG A 204 -16.25 -0.63 1.41
CA ARG A 204 -16.99 -1.89 1.25
C ARG A 204 -16.73 -2.86 2.40
N LEU A 205 -15.52 -2.87 2.95
CA LEU A 205 -15.20 -3.62 4.17
C LEU A 205 -15.99 -3.10 5.38
N TYR A 206 -16.19 -1.79 5.54
CA TYR A 206 -17.07 -1.27 6.59
C TYR A 206 -18.50 -1.76 6.42
N HIS A 207 -19.01 -1.78 5.20
CA HIS A 207 -20.37 -2.30 4.92
C HIS A 207 -20.48 -3.81 5.20
N LEU A 208 -19.37 -4.56 5.02
CA LEU A 208 -19.26 -5.97 5.39
C LEU A 208 -19.10 -6.19 6.92
N GLY A 209 -19.05 -5.13 7.71
CA GLY A 209 -18.84 -5.23 9.16
C GLY A 209 -17.37 -5.46 9.56
N ARG A 210 -16.40 -5.02 8.73
CA ARG A 210 -14.97 -5.07 9.01
C ARG A 210 -14.45 -3.67 9.31
N PRO A 211 -14.41 -3.24 10.58
CA PRO A 211 -13.89 -1.93 10.96
C PRO A 211 -12.38 -1.85 10.79
N ARG A 212 -11.88 -0.62 10.69
CA ARG A 212 -10.47 -0.30 10.59
C ARG A 212 -9.81 -0.23 11.96
N LYS A 213 -8.60 -0.77 12.06
CA LYS A 213 -7.61 -0.36 13.06
C LYS A 213 -6.74 0.75 12.47
N PHE A 214 -6.96 1.97 12.90
CA PHE A 214 -6.15 3.11 12.53
C PHE A 214 -5.03 3.28 13.53
N VAL A 215 -3.76 3.18 13.09
CA VAL A 215 -2.63 2.94 13.96
C VAL A 215 -1.64 4.10 13.96
N TYR A 216 -1.21 4.51 15.15
CA TYR A 216 -0.11 5.45 15.37
C TYR A 216 1.03 4.76 16.13
N GLY A 217 2.27 5.17 15.83
CA GLY A 217 3.47 4.67 16.48
C GLY A 217 3.89 3.26 16.10
N ARG A 218 3.22 2.66 15.10
CA ARG A 218 3.53 1.36 14.49
C ARG A 218 3.24 1.41 12.99
N ALA A 219 3.73 0.41 12.25
CA ALA A 219 3.52 0.27 10.81
C ALA A 219 3.80 1.58 10.06
N ILE A 220 4.99 2.17 10.29
CA ILE A 220 5.37 3.48 9.77
C ILE A 220 5.99 3.34 8.38
N THR A 221 5.65 4.25 7.47
CA THR A 221 6.33 4.40 6.18
C THR A 221 6.67 5.86 5.90
N PHE A 222 7.73 6.07 5.10
CA PHE A 222 8.24 7.38 4.71
C PHE A 222 8.02 7.56 3.22
N HIS A 223 7.01 8.35 2.86
CA HIS A 223 6.69 8.65 1.49
C HIS A 223 7.73 9.65 0.93
N LEU A 224 8.36 9.28 -0.15
CA LEU A 224 9.28 10.13 -0.90
C LEU A 224 8.45 11.15 -1.70
N ASN A 225 8.47 12.42 -1.29
CA ASN A 225 7.61 13.41 -1.92
C ASN A 225 8.02 13.65 -3.37
N HIS A 226 7.05 13.75 -4.23
CA HIS A 226 7.19 13.98 -5.66
C HIS A 226 6.05 14.88 -6.17
N PRO A 227 6.17 15.50 -7.35
CA PRO A 227 5.09 16.24 -7.97
C PRO A 227 3.83 15.38 -8.12
N ALA A 228 2.67 15.94 -7.83
CA ALA A 228 1.40 15.22 -7.96
C ALA A 228 1.07 14.96 -9.44
N ALA A 229 0.62 13.74 -9.76
CA ALA A 229 0.13 13.44 -11.09
C ALA A 229 -1.18 14.21 -11.41
N PRO A 230 -1.47 14.49 -12.69
CA PRO A 230 -2.72 15.13 -13.10
C PRO A 230 -3.95 14.33 -12.64
N ARG A 231 -4.99 15.02 -12.13
CA ARG A 231 -6.21 14.42 -11.59
C ARG A 231 -7.38 14.50 -12.57
N GLY A 232 -7.19 14.02 -13.81
CA GLY A 232 -8.18 14.16 -14.89
C GLY A 232 -9.55 13.49 -14.63
N HIS A 233 -9.62 12.45 -13.81
CA HIS A 233 -10.85 11.68 -13.54
C HIS A 233 -11.42 11.88 -12.12
N HIS A 234 -10.99 12.93 -11.43
CA HIS A 234 -11.31 13.16 -10.02
C HIS A 234 -12.82 13.19 -9.72
N ALA A 235 -13.60 13.92 -10.51
CA ALA A 235 -15.04 14.07 -10.28
C ALA A 235 -15.81 12.73 -10.43
N ALA A 236 -15.51 11.95 -11.47
CA ALA A 236 -16.15 10.66 -11.71
C ALA A 236 -15.81 9.64 -10.60
N SER A 237 -14.55 9.60 -10.18
CA SER A 237 -14.10 8.73 -9.10
C SER A 237 -14.72 9.10 -7.75
N LEU A 238 -14.85 10.40 -7.43
CA LEU A 238 -15.55 10.86 -6.23
C LEU A 238 -17.04 10.50 -6.27
N ALA A 239 -17.71 10.66 -7.41
CA ALA A 239 -19.11 10.29 -7.57
C ALA A 239 -19.32 8.79 -7.35
N ARG A 240 -18.41 7.95 -7.86
CA ARG A 240 -18.42 6.49 -7.67
C ARG A 240 -18.26 6.13 -6.18
N LEU A 241 -17.30 6.72 -5.47
CA LEU A 241 -17.13 6.49 -4.05
C LEU A 241 -18.36 6.95 -3.25
N ALA A 242 -18.95 8.10 -3.59
CA ALA A 242 -20.15 8.60 -2.98
C ALA A 242 -21.34 7.64 -3.19
N ASP A 243 -21.47 7.04 -4.39
CA ASP A 243 -22.49 6.03 -4.67
C ASP A 243 -22.25 4.74 -3.85
N THR A 244 -21.00 4.26 -3.75
CA THR A 244 -20.65 3.12 -2.88
C THR A 244 -21.07 3.37 -1.44
N ILE A 245 -20.83 4.58 -0.92
CA ILE A 245 -21.22 4.99 0.43
C ILE A 245 -22.75 5.04 0.58
N ALA A 246 -23.44 5.72 -0.32
CA ALA A 246 -24.90 5.96 -0.24
C ALA A 246 -25.71 4.66 -0.38
N THR A 247 -25.29 3.77 -1.28
CA THR A 247 -25.98 2.50 -1.55
C THR A 247 -25.51 1.35 -0.66
N ARG A 248 -24.54 1.59 0.24
CA ARG A 248 -23.93 0.59 1.12
C ARG A 248 -23.44 -0.67 0.38
N LYS A 249 -22.88 -0.50 -0.80
CA LYS A 249 -22.32 -1.61 -1.57
C LYS A 249 -21.25 -2.36 -0.77
N ILE A 250 -21.35 -3.70 -0.78
CA ILE A 250 -20.33 -4.60 -0.20
C ILE A 250 -19.40 -5.13 -1.28
N ARG A 251 -19.92 -5.44 -2.47
CA ARG A 251 -19.14 -5.94 -3.60
C ARG A 251 -19.16 -4.94 -4.75
N CYS A 252 -18.01 -4.74 -5.41
CA CYS A 252 -17.98 -4.06 -6.71
C CYS A 252 -18.43 -4.99 -7.83
N ALA A 253 -18.93 -4.40 -8.92
CA ALA A 253 -19.42 -5.16 -10.07
C ALA A 253 -18.28 -5.75 -10.91
N ARG A 254 -17.15 -5.03 -11.00
CA ARG A 254 -15.96 -5.43 -11.76
C ARG A 254 -14.77 -5.44 -10.83
N GLY A 255 -14.22 -6.62 -10.55
CA GLY A 255 -13.13 -6.75 -9.59
C GLY A 255 -12.41 -8.08 -9.66
N LEU A 256 -12.01 -8.58 -8.52
CA LEU A 256 -11.16 -9.75 -8.37
C LEU A 256 -11.69 -11.03 -9.05
N ASP A 257 -13.01 -11.24 -9.06
CA ASP A 257 -13.65 -12.42 -9.67
C ASP A 257 -13.32 -12.61 -11.15
N ARG A 258 -12.87 -11.57 -11.86
CA ARG A 258 -12.41 -11.63 -13.25
C ARG A 258 -11.00 -12.22 -13.39
N HIS A 259 -10.27 -12.37 -12.31
CA HIS A 259 -8.87 -12.83 -12.26
C HIS A 259 -8.69 -14.12 -11.46
N LEU A 260 -9.74 -14.59 -10.82
CA LEU A 260 -9.74 -15.90 -10.16
C LEU A 260 -9.98 -17.02 -11.20
N PRO A 261 -9.37 -18.21 -11.01
CA PRO A 261 -9.60 -19.37 -11.89
C PRO A 261 -11.05 -19.86 -11.87
#